data_e89869e983b74f60b401de7694a6ee2c
#
_entry.id   e89869e983b74f60b401de7694a6ee2c
#
_cell.length_a   1.000
_cell.length_b   1.000
_cell.length_c   1.000
_cell.angle_alpha   90.00
_cell.angle_beta   90.00
_cell.angle_gamma   90.00
#
_symmetry.space_group_name_H-M   'P 1'
#
loop_
_entity.id
_entity.type
_entity.pdbx_description
1 polymer ?
#
loop_
_entity_poly.entity_id
_entity_poly.type
_entity_poly.pdbx_seq_one_letter_code
_entity_poly.pdbx_strand_id
1 'polypeptide(L)'
;MAAAVAACQAGHAVTVFEASRTLGGRARAVEASLPDGTPVMLDNGQHILIGAYTETLRVMRLVGMDPESTLLRRPLALPFADGTGLQTPAIAAHWPAPLDAIAAIATARGWSWAERLSLVKASLGWQWRGFRCAPELSVAQLCSGMAPRVVHELIDPLCVSALNTPAEQASAQVFLRVMQDSLFGVRGGSHLLLPRTDLTALFPAAAADWLTRQGGHIHMGQRITQLRWQDPHWLLDGQAFDRVIWASSSSNAALALVECAQSAPESIANSLLAWSTTASSLRFEAIATVYAWAPQARLPHPMLALRNTAVAPAQFVFDRGQLGGPAGLLAFVVSASDGSREALQTAVLAQAATELAALGLSGLQAVQTVVEKHATFACTPALLRPPQAIAPGLLAAGDYVAGPYPATLEGAIRSGWAAGNLP
;
A
#
# COMPACT_ATOMS: atom_id res chain seq x y z
N MET A 1 -4.41 2.25 -14.60
CA MET A 1 -5.05 1.06 -15.18
C MET A 1 -6.50 0.88 -14.72
N ALA A 2 -6.85 0.94 -13.41
CA ALA A 2 -8.23 0.74 -12.97
C ALA A 2 -9.24 1.71 -13.62
N ALA A 3 -8.86 2.98 -13.77
CA ALA A 3 -9.68 3.97 -14.48
C ALA A 3 -9.88 3.61 -15.96
N ALA A 4 -8.81 3.15 -16.63
CA ALA A 4 -8.88 2.74 -18.02
C ALA A 4 -9.81 1.53 -18.22
N VAL A 5 -9.71 0.53 -17.34
CA VAL A 5 -10.62 -0.64 -17.36
C VAL A 5 -12.08 -0.22 -17.13
N ALA A 6 -12.32 0.65 -16.15
CA ALA A 6 -13.67 1.13 -15.85
C ALA A 6 -14.28 1.95 -17.01
N ALA A 7 -13.51 2.89 -17.57
CA ALA A 7 -13.95 3.70 -18.71
C ALA A 7 -14.24 2.85 -19.96
N CYS A 8 -13.38 1.86 -20.23
CA CYS A 8 -13.61 0.92 -21.33
C CYS A 8 -14.90 0.10 -21.12
N GLN A 9 -15.17 -0.38 -19.91
CA GLN A 9 -16.43 -1.05 -19.58
C GLN A 9 -17.66 -0.16 -19.71
N ALA A 10 -17.50 1.14 -19.45
CA ALA A 10 -18.54 2.13 -19.66
C ALA A 10 -18.76 2.49 -21.14
N GLY A 11 -17.99 1.89 -22.07
CA GLY A 11 -18.16 2.06 -23.52
C GLY A 11 -17.35 3.24 -24.10
N HIS A 12 -16.43 3.82 -23.34
CA HIS A 12 -15.55 4.88 -23.85
C HIS A 12 -14.38 4.32 -24.66
N ALA A 13 -13.96 5.05 -25.70
CA ALA A 13 -12.67 4.85 -26.37
C ALA A 13 -11.55 5.31 -25.44
N VAL A 14 -10.66 4.41 -25.06
CA VAL A 14 -9.65 4.68 -24.01
C VAL A 14 -8.25 4.70 -24.59
N THR A 15 -7.51 5.78 -24.30
CA THR A 15 -6.07 5.89 -24.56
C THR A 15 -5.34 6.14 -23.24
N VAL A 16 -4.32 5.32 -22.95
CA VAL A 16 -3.46 5.45 -21.76
C VAL A 16 -2.08 5.94 -22.20
N PHE A 17 -1.57 6.99 -21.55
CA PHE A 17 -0.20 7.46 -21.70
C PHE A 17 0.56 7.16 -20.41
N GLU A 18 1.63 6.37 -20.49
CA GLU A 18 2.51 6.03 -19.37
C GLU A 18 3.93 6.52 -19.65
N ALA A 19 4.44 7.36 -18.77
CA ALA A 19 5.78 7.96 -18.91
C ALA A 19 6.91 6.94 -18.69
N SER A 20 6.65 5.90 -17.90
CA SER A 20 7.60 4.81 -17.63
C SER A 20 7.58 3.76 -18.74
N ARG A 21 8.65 2.95 -18.78
CA ARG A 21 8.69 1.73 -19.61
C ARG A 21 8.04 0.53 -18.91
N THR A 22 7.71 0.66 -17.62
CA THR A 22 7.10 -0.39 -16.79
C THR A 22 5.82 0.12 -16.17
N LEU A 23 4.75 -0.66 -16.26
CA LEU A 23 3.47 -0.36 -15.64
C LEU A 23 3.51 -0.58 -14.11
N GLY A 24 2.61 0.10 -13.39
CA GLY A 24 2.41 -0.12 -11.95
C GLY A 24 2.80 1.08 -11.08
N GLY A 25 3.47 2.10 -11.64
CA GLY A 25 3.86 3.30 -10.89
C GLY A 25 4.79 2.97 -9.73
N ARG A 26 4.35 3.21 -8.48
CA ARG A 26 5.11 2.89 -7.26
C ARG A 26 5.02 1.41 -6.87
N ALA A 27 4.06 0.66 -7.40
CA ALA A 27 3.89 -0.78 -7.18
C ALA A 27 4.25 -1.53 -8.48
N ARG A 28 5.55 -1.73 -8.71
CA ARG A 28 6.08 -2.33 -9.94
C ARG A 28 7.26 -3.26 -9.70
N ALA A 29 7.53 -4.10 -10.68
CA ALA A 29 8.71 -4.95 -10.74
C ALA A 29 10.00 -4.15 -10.97
N VAL A 30 11.11 -4.68 -10.46
CA VAL A 30 12.48 -4.16 -10.61
C VAL A 30 13.42 -5.32 -10.87
N GLU A 31 14.22 -5.23 -11.94
CA GLU A 31 15.24 -6.23 -12.27
C GLU A 31 16.44 -6.13 -11.32
N ALA A 32 16.96 -7.27 -10.91
CA ALA A 32 18.16 -7.39 -10.08
C ALA A 32 18.90 -8.70 -10.40
N SER A 33 20.04 -8.92 -9.73
CA SER A 33 20.77 -10.17 -9.77
C SER A 33 21.14 -10.61 -8.36
N LEU A 34 21.04 -11.91 -8.08
CA LEU A 34 21.53 -12.50 -6.85
C LEU A 34 23.08 -12.46 -6.82
N PRO A 35 23.70 -12.61 -5.65
CA PRO A 35 25.18 -12.64 -5.53
C PRO A 35 25.87 -13.72 -6.38
N ASP A 36 25.17 -14.79 -6.74
CA ASP A 36 25.66 -15.85 -7.65
C ASP A 36 25.51 -15.51 -9.15
N GLY A 37 24.98 -14.30 -9.47
CA GLY A 37 24.74 -13.85 -10.84
C GLY A 37 23.37 -14.23 -11.40
N THR A 38 22.54 -14.99 -10.68
CA THR A 38 21.21 -15.39 -11.14
C THR A 38 20.28 -14.16 -11.27
N PRO A 39 19.69 -13.91 -12.46
CA PRO A 39 18.71 -12.84 -12.62
C PRO A 39 17.48 -13.08 -11.75
N VAL A 40 16.95 -12.02 -11.13
CA VAL A 40 15.76 -12.08 -10.29
C VAL A 40 14.89 -10.86 -10.52
N MET A 41 13.57 -11.07 -10.48
CA MET A 41 12.59 -9.99 -10.45
C MET A 41 12.23 -9.69 -8.98
N LEU A 42 12.50 -8.46 -8.56
CA LEU A 42 12.12 -7.90 -7.27
C LEU A 42 10.93 -6.96 -7.46
N ASP A 43 10.43 -6.40 -6.35
CA ASP A 43 9.45 -5.32 -6.37
C ASP A 43 10.08 -4.00 -5.90
N ASN A 44 9.53 -2.88 -6.36
CA ASN A 44 9.92 -1.54 -5.88
C ASN A 44 9.68 -1.35 -4.38
N GLY A 45 8.91 -2.24 -3.77
CA GLY A 45 8.66 -2.36 -2.35
C GLY A 45 7.80 -3.59 -2.08
N GLN A 46 8.07 -4.30 -0.98
CA GLN A 46 7.25 -5.45 -0.59
C GLN A 46 5.86 -4.98 -0.16
N HIS A 47 4.82 -5.51 -0.79
CA HIS A 47 3.43 -5.17 -0.49
C HIS A 47 2.69 -6.34 0.16
N ILE A 48 1.74 -6.00 1.02
CA ILE A 48 0.72 -6.90 1.55
C ILE A 48 -0.63 -6.32 1.15
N LEU A 49 -1.52 -7.16 0.64
CA LEU A 49 -2.93 -6.84 0.55
C LEU A 49 -3.67 -7.51 1.71
N ILE A 50 -4.87 -7.07 2.00
CA ILE A 50 -5.72 -7.72 3.01
C ILE A 50 -7.05 -8.14 2.39
N GLY A 51 -7.74 -9.07 3.05
CA GLY A 51 -9.03 -9.58 2.56
C GLY A 51 -10.11 -8.51 2.42
N ALA A 52 -9.96 -7.39 3.13
CA ALA A 52 -10.84 -6.21 3.02
C ALA A 52 -10.65 -5.40 1.73
N TYR A 53 -9.63 -5.68 0.91
CA TYR A 53 -9.40 -4.99 -0.37
C TYR A 53 -10.33 -5.53 -1.47
N THR A 54 -11.62 -5.36 -1.26
CA THR A 54 -12.68 -5.97 -2.08
C THR A 54 -12.69 -5.50 -3.52
N GLU A 55 -12.43 -4.20 -3.76
CA GLU A 55 -12.39 -3.65 -5.12
C GLU A 55 -11.15 -4.10 -5.87
N THR A 56 -9.99 -4.14 -5.22
CA THR A 56 -8.77 -4.65 -5.83
C THR A 56 -8.96 -6.09 -6.29
N LEU A 57 -9.48 -6.96 -5.42
CA LEU A 57 -9.74 -8.36 -5.74
C LEU A 57 -10.80 -8.52 -6.84
N ARG A 58 -11.83 -7.67 -6.85
CA ARG A 58 -12.87 -7.66 -7.89
C ARG A 58 -12.29 -7.28 -9.25
N VAL A 59 -11.51 -6.19 -9.31
CA VAL A 59 -10.93 -5.71 -10.57
C VAL A 59 -9.84 -6.65 -11.09
N MET A 60 -9.07 -7.30 -10.21
CA MET A 60 -8.15 -8.38 -10.61
C MET A 60 -8.90 -9.49 -11.36
N ARG A 61 -9.99 -10.02 -10.80
CA ARG A 61 -10.79 -11.06 -11.46
C ARG A 61 -11.35 -10.60 -12.81
N LEU A 62 -11.79 -9.33 -12.87
CA LEU A 62 -12.35 -8.75 -14.10
C LEU A 62 -11.35 -8.77 -15.26
N VAL A 63 -10.07 -8.49 -14.99
CA VAL A 63 -9.03 -8.50 -16.03
C VAL A 63 -8.43 -9.89 -16.28
N GLY A 64 -9.00 -10.94 -15.65
CA GLY A 64 -8.60 -12.32 -15.84
C GLY A 64 -7.52 -12.84 -14.90
N MET A 65 -7.16 -12.07 -13.86
CA MET A 65 -6.28 -12.56 -12.80
C MET A 65 -7.07 -13.29 -11.72
N ASP A 66 -6.62 -14.48 -11.35
CA ASP A 66 -7.20 -15.24 -10.25
C ASP A 66 -6.45 -14.91 -8.93
N PRO A 67 -7.10 -14.19 -7.99
CA PRO A 67 -6.47 -13.85 -6.72
C PRO A 67 -6.09 -15.08 -5.87
N GLU A 68 -6.77 -16.19 -6.02
CA GLU A 68 -6.51 -17.40 -5.21
C GLU A 68 -5.20 -18.09 -5.64
N SER A 69 -4.81 -17.99 -6.90
CA SER A 69 -3.55 -18.53 -7.40
C SER A 69 -2.38 -17.54 -7.26
N THR A 70 -2.65 -16.23 -7.42
CA THR A 70 -1.62 -15.18 -7.44
C THR A 70 -1.28 -14.60 -6.07
N LEU A 71 -2.14 -14.82 -5.06
CA LEU A 71 -1.97 -14.36 -3.70
C LEU A 71 -1.97 -15.54 -2.72
N LEU A 72 -0.98 -15.60 -1.85
CA LEU A 72 -1.01 -16.51 -0.71
C LEU A 72 -1.89 -15.91 0.37
N ARG A 73 -3.08 -16.49 0.56
CA ARG A 73 -4.01 -16.08 1.63
C ARG A 73 -3.66 -16.75 2.94
N ARG A 74 -3.44 -15.98 3.99
CA ARG A 74 -3.15 -16.46 5.35
C ARG A 74 -4.06 -15.75 6.36
N PRO A 75 -4.58 -16.45 7.37
CA PRO A 75 -5.21 -15.80 8.52
C PRO A 75 -4.24 -14.79 9.15
N LEU A 76 -4.78 -13.78 9.85
CA LEU A 76 -3.98 -12.78 10.53
C LEU A 76 -2.93 -13.45 11.43
N ALA A 77 -1.66 -13.19 11.14
CA ALA A 77 -0.53 -13.69 11.91
C ALA A 77 0.64 -12.71 11.85
N LEU A 78 1.14 -12.33 13.01
CA LEU A 78 2.31 -11.47 13.20
C LEU A 78 3.27 -12.18 14.19
N PRO A 79 3.83 -13.35 13.81
CA PRO A 79 4.77 -14.08 14.66
C PRO A 79 6.14 -13.42 14.61
N PHE A 80 6.82 -13.38 15.76
CA PHE A 80 8.25 -13.06 15.85
C PHE A 80 9.12 -14.33 15.69
N ALA A 81 10.40 -14.13 15.45
CA ALA A 81 11.35 -15.24 15.28
C ALA A 81 11.45 -16.17 16.52
N ASP A 82 11.20 -15.64 17.72
CA ASP A 82 11.16 -16.41 18.98
C ASP A 82 9.84 -17.16 19.24
N GLY A 83 8.91 -17.12 18.27
CA GLY A 83 7.61 -17.79 18.35
C GLY A 83 6.57 -17.05 19.20
N THR A 84 6.88 -15.87 19.71
CA THR A 84 5.90 -14.97 20.36
C THR A 84 5.09 -14.20 19.30
N GLY A 85 4.11 -13.41 19.75
CA GLY A 85 3.30 -12.54 18.89
C GLY A 85 1.88 -13.04 18.66
N LEU A 86 1.18 -12.36 17.75
CA LEU A 86 -0.23 -12.64 17.42
C LEU A 86 -0.33 -13.70 16.32
N GLN A 87 -1.18 -14.69 16.52
CA GLN A 87 -1.46 -15.69 15.49
C GLN A 87 -2.88 -16.24 15.66
N THR A 88 -3.67 -16.20 14.58
CA THR A 88 -4.99 -16.82 14.57
C THR A 88 -4.83 -18.35 14.66
N PRO A 89 -5.43 -19.01 15.67
CA PRO A 89 -5.41 -20.47 15.76
C PRO A 89 -6.05 -21.13 14.54
N ALA A 90 -5.53 -22.29 14.12
CA ALA A 90 -6.04 -23.00 12.94
C ALA A 90 -7.55 -23.25 13.00
N ILE A 91 -8.09 -23.58 14.18
CA ILE A 91 -9.52 -23.81 14.39
C ILE A 91 -10.36 -22.53 14.17
N ALA A 92 -9.78 -21.35 14.44
CA ALA A 92 -10.46 -20.07 14.30
C ALA A 92 -10.26 -19.42 12.93
N ALA A 93 -9.41 -19.97 12.06
CA ALA A 93 -9.07 -19.42 10.76
C ALA A 93 -10.28 -19.19 9.82
N HIS A 94 -11.37 -19.93 10.07
CA HIS A 94 -12.61 -19.84 9.28
C HIS A 94 -13.79 -19.22 10.06
N TRP A 95 -13.54 -18.72 11.26
CA TRP A 95 -14.60 -18.09 12.05
C TRP A 95 -15.00 -16.74 11.41
N PRO A 96 -16.25 -16.32 11.63
CA PRO A 96 -16.67 -15.01 11.17
C PRO A 96 -15.99 -13.89 11.98
N ALA A 97 -15.72 -12.76 11.32
CA ALA A 97 -15.26 -11.56 12.00
C ALA A 97 -16.32 -11.10 13.05
N PRO A 98 -15.94 -10.66 14.24
CA PRO A 98 -14.56 -10.48 14.74
C PRO A 98 -14.00 -11.68 15.52
N LEU A 99 -14.67 -12.86 15.52
CA LEU A 99 -14.31 -13.99 16.39
C LEU A 99 -12.92 -14.56 16.10
N ASP A 100 -12.48 -14.55 14.84
CA ASP A 100 -11.14 -14.92 14.43
C ASP A 100 -10.06 -14.01 15.06
N ALA A 101 -10.29 -12.70 15.05
CA ALA A 101 -9.40 -11.73 15.68
C ALA A 101 -9.40 -11.86 17.22
N ILE A 102 -10.56 -12.06 17.83
CA ILE A 102 -10.67 -12.31 19.28
C ILE A 102 -9.89 -13.57 19.67
N ALA A 103 -10.01 -14.64 18.88
CA ALA A 103 -9.26 -15.87 19.11
C ALA A 103 -7.74 -15.64 18.99
N ALA A 104 -7.30 -14.86 18.00
CA ALA A 104 -5.89 -14.48 17.86
C ALA A 104 -5.38 -13.73 19.09
N ILE A 105 -6.15 -12.76 19.60
CA ILE A 105 -5.80 -11.99 20.81
C ILE A 105 -5.76 -12.92 22.04
N ALA A 106 -6.75 -13.77 22.21
CA ALA A 106 -6.84 -14.67 23.36
C ALA A 106 -5.67 -15.67 23.41
N THR A 107 -5.13 -16.06 22.26
CA THR A 107 -4.05 -17.02 22.13
C THR A 107 -2.69 -16.40 21.85
N ALA A 108 -2.59 -15.04 21.82
CA ALA A 108 -1.34 -14.34 21.59
C ALA A 108 -0.24 -14.82 22.57
N ARG A 109 0.88 -15.27 22.02
CA ARG A 109 1.97 -15.82 22.84
C ARG A 109 2.84 -14.70 23.38
N GLY A 110 3.28 -14.86 24.63
CA GLY A 110 4.12 -13.88 25.31
C GLY A 110 3.35 -12.75 26.00
N TRP A 111 2.04 -12.64 25.83
CA TRP A 111 1.20 -11.61 26.45
C TRP A 111 0.50 -12.13 27.71
N SER A 112 0.53 -11.32 28.77
CA SER A 112 -0.24 -11.53 29.99
C SER A 112 -1.73 -11.31 29.74
N TRP A 113 -2.58 -11.81 30.67
CA TRP A 113 -4.02 -11.57 30.60
C TRP A 113 -4.39 -10.08 30.70
N ALA A 114 -3.63 -9.28 31.47
CA ALA A 114 -3.86 -7.85 31.57
C ALA A 114 -3.61 -7.14 30.23
N GLU A 115 -2.55 -7.52 29.50
CA GLU A 115 -2.24 -6.99 28.17
C GLU A 115 -3.34 -7.34 27.15
N ARG A 116 -3.79 -8.61 27.12
CA ARG A 116 -4.90 -9.02 26.25
C ARG A 116 -6.20 -8.28 26.57
N LEU A 117 -6.55 -8.14 27.85
CA LEU A 117 -7.73 -7.40 28.27
C LEU A 117 -7.65 -5.90 27.92
N SER A 118 -6.47 -5.28 27.95
CA SER A 118 -6.30 -3.90 27.53
C SER A 118 -6.68 -3.69 26.06
N LEU A 119 -6.28 -4.61 25.17
CA LEU A 119 -6.64 -4.58 23.76
C LEU A 119 -8.14 -4.85 23.53
N VAL A 120 -8.70 -5.85 24.20
CA VAL A 120 -10.14 -6.16 24.11
C VAL A 120 -10.98 -4.97 24.56
N LYS A 121 -10.63 -4.34 25.71
CA LYS A 121 -11.31 -3.14 26.21
C LYS A 121 -11.26 -1.99 25.21
N ALA A 122 -10.10 -1.72 24.63
CA ALA A 122 -9.95 -0.69 23.61
C ALA A 122 -10.81 -0.99 22.37
N SER A 123 -10.76 -2.23 21.86
CA SER A 123 -11.53 -2.67 20.69
C SER A 123 -13.04 -2.55 20.90
N LEU A 124 -13.55 -2.95 22.08
CA LEU A 124 -14.96 -2.78 22.45
C LEU A 124 -15.35 -1.29 22.55
N GLY A 125 -14.44 -0.46 23.09
CA GLY A 125 -14.64 1.00 23.13
C GLY A 125 -14.67 1.64 21.74
N TRP A 126 -13.86 1.17 20.80
CA TRP A 126 -13.90 1.61 19.40
C TRP A 126 -15.21 1.18 18.71
N GLN A 127 -15.62 -0.07 18.91
CA GLN A 127 -16.87 -0.60 18.38
C GLN A 127 -18.09 0.16 18.91
N TRP A 128 -18.15 0.42 20.22
CA TRP A 128 -19.24 1.17 20.84
C TRP A 128 -19.36 2.60 20.30
N ARG A 129 -18.22 3.25 19.98
CA ARG A 129 -18.18 4.58 19.34
C ARG A 129 -18.35 4.53 17.81
N GLY A 130 -18.68 3.37 17.22
CA GLY A 130 -18.84 3.20 15.78
C GLY A 130 -17.56 3.47 15.00
N PHE A 131 -16.38 3.19 15.58
CA PHE A 131 -15.07 3.47 15.00
C PHE A 131 -14.86 4.94 14.63
N ARG A 132 -15.37 5.84 15.44
CA ARG A 132 -15.24 7.29 15.27
C ARG A 132 -14.46 7.90 16.43
N CYS A 133 -13.68 8.92 16.12
CA CYS A 133 -12.93 9.75 17.08
C CYS A 133 -12.87 11.20 16.58
N ALA A 134 -12.36 12.10 17.41
CA ALA A 134 -12.07 13.46 16.97
C ALA A 134 -11.02 13.43 15.86
N PRO A 135 -11.21 14.22 14.77
CA PRO A 135 -10.34 14.19 13.60
C PRO A 135 -8.88 14.57 13.89
N GLU A 136 -8.63 15.31 14.98
CA GLU A 136 -7.31 15.77 15.38
C GLU A 136 -6.50 14.73 16.17
N LEU A 137 -7.13 13.60 16.58
CA LEU A 137 -6.45 12.59 17.38
C LEU A 137 -5.44 11.80 16.57
N SER A 138 -4.26 11.58 17.19
CA SER A 138 -3.28 10.61 16.68
C SER A 138 -3.58 9.18 17.19
N VAL A 139 -2.98 8.18 16.54
CA VAL A 139 -3.07 6.77 16.97
C VAL A 139 -2.49 6.58 18.36
N ALA A 140 -1.35 7.21 18.67
CA ALA A 140 -0.74 7.15 19.99
C ALA A 140 -1.70 7.69 21.08
N GLN A 141 -2.38 8.82 20.82
CA GLN A 141 -3.38 9.37 21.74
C GLN A 141 -4.61 8.45 21.88
N LEU A 142 -5.09 7.87 20.78
CA LEU A 142 -6.20 6.92 20.79
C LEU A 142 -5.89 5.68 21.64
N CYS A 143 -4.65 5.22 21.62
CA CYS A 143 -4.19 3.99 22.28
C CYS A 143 -3.51 4.23 23.64
N SER A 144 -3.50 5.46 24.16
CA SER A 144 -2.79 5.85 25.40
C SER A 144 -3.19 5.06 26.65
N GLY A 145 -4.39 4.46 26.68
CA GLY A 145 -4.87 3.60 27.76
C GLY A 145 -4.54 2.10 27.59
N MET A 146 -3.81 1.71 26.57
CA MET A 146 -3.44 0.31 26.32
C MET A 146 -2.12 -0.05 27.02
N ALA A 147 -1.91 -1.34 27.24
CA ALA A 147 -0.65 -1.82 27.80
C ALA A 147 0.52 -1.49 26.87
N PRO A 148 1.64 -0.96 27.37
CA PRO A 148 2.77 -0.52 26.53
C PRO A 148 3.29 -1.59 25.57
N ARG A 149 3.35 -2.85 26.04
CA ARG A 149 3.79 -3.96 25.21
C ARG A 149 2.86 -4.21 24.02
N VAL A 150 1.54 -4.11 24.20
CA VAL A 150 0.55 -4.26 23.13
C VAL A 150 0.68 -3.13 22.12
N VAL A 151 0.92 -1.91 22.58
CA VAL A 151 1.19 -0.77 21.69
C VAL A 151 2.44 -1.07 20.85
N HIS A 152 3.55 -1.42 21.49
CA HIS A 152 4.83 -1.62 20.80
C HIS A 152 4.87 -2.87 19.90
N GLU A 153 4.29 -4.00 20.32
CA GLU A 153 4.34 -5.26 19.56
C GLU A 153 3.21 -5.41 18.52
N LEU A 154 2.13 -4.62 18.61
CA LEU A 154 0.98 -4.73 17.71
C LEU A 154 0.58 -3.40 17.07
N ILE A 155 0.27 -2.37 17.89
CA ILE A 155 -0.34 -1.13 17.37
C ILE A 155 0.65 -0.37 16.50
N ASP A 156 1.87 -0.13 16.97
CA ASP A 156 2.89 0.60 16.23
C ASP A 156 3.27 -0.09 14.91
N PRO A 157 3.58 -1.40 14.88
CA PRO A 157 3.83 -2.10 13.63
C PRO A 157 2.64 -2.10 12.67
N LEU A 158 1.41 -2.29 13.17
CA LEU A 158 0.21 -2.23 12.34
C LEU A 158 -0.05 -0.81 11.81
N CYS A 159 0.11 0.20 12.64
CA CYS A 159 -0.07 1.59 12.24
C CYS A 159 0.93 1.96 11.14
N VAL A 160 2.21 1.70 11.37
CA VAL A 160 3.26 2.05 10.42
C VAL A 160 3.16 1.23 9.13
N SER A 161 2.74 -0.03 9.18
CA SER A 161 2.57 -0.85 7.98
C SER A 161 1.31 -0.48 7.17
N ALA A 162 0.25 -0.05 7.84
CA ALA A 162 -1.01 0.29 7.19
C ALA A 162 -1.06 1.73 6.67
N LEU A 163 -0.41 2.68 7.38
CA LEU A 163 -0.47 4.11 7.07
C LEU A 163 0.89 4.71 6.67
N ASN A 164 1.96 3.94 6.79
CA ASN A 164 3.35 4.40 6.61
C ASN A 164 3.64 5.72 7.36
N THR A 165 3.04 5.88 8.53
CA THR A 165 3.13 7.08 9.35
C THR A 165 3.27 6.61 10.81
N PRO A 166 4.24 7.11 11.59
CA PRO A 166 4.39 6.75 13.00
C PRO A 166 3.13 7.05 13.81
N ALA A 167 2.85 6.25 14.85
CA ALA A 167 1.59 6.32 15.62
C ALA A 167 1.35 7.70 16.26
N GLU A 168 2.41 8.43 16.61
CA GLU A 168 2.34 9.79 17.16
C GLU A 168 1.79 10.81 16.16
N GLN A 169 2.00 10.58 14.87
CA GLN A 169 1.64 11.47 13.78
C GLN A 169 0.48 10.92 12.92
N ALA A 170 0.17 9.63 13.04
CA ALA A 170 -0.83 8.97 12.22
C ALA A 170 -2.25 9.30 12.70
N SER A 171 -3.18 9.48 11.75
CA SER A 171 -4.59 9.75 12.00
C SER A 171 -5.28 8.56 12.69
N ALA A 172 -5.79 8.78 13.90
CA ALA A 172 -6.61 7.80 14.60
C ALA A 172 -7.87 7.41 13.82
N GLN A 173 -8.51 8.35 13.14
CA GLN A 173 -9.71 8.08 12.36
C GLN A 173 -9.44 7.15 11.16
N VAL A 174 -8.30 7.33 10.48
CA VAL A 174 -7.88 6.43 9.39
C VAL A 174 -7.52 5.05 9.94
N PHE A 175 -6.79 5.00 11.05
CA PHE A 175 -6.44 3.74 11.73
C PHE A 175 -7.70 2.98 12.17
N LEU A 176 -8.67 3.64 12.80
CA LEU A 176 -9.95 3.03 13.18
C LEU A 176 -10.71 2.48 11.98
N ARG A 177 -10.66 3.17 10.83
CA ARG A 177 -11.27 2.66 9.60
C ARG A 177 -10.58 1.38 9.11
N VAL A 178 -9.25 1.32 9.15
CA VAL A 178 -8.51 0.08 8.82
C VAL A 178 -8.91 -1.05 9.78
N MET A 179 -8.99 -0.79 11.09
CA MET A 179 -9.43 -1.78 12.07
C MET A 179 -10.87 -2.24 11.82
N GLN A 180 -11.77 -1.32 11.54
CA GLN A 180 -13.17 -1.63 11.24
C GLN A 180 -13.29 -2.56 10.04
N ASP A 181 -12.68 -2.21 8.93
CA ASP A 181 -12.85 -2.95 7.67
C ASP A 181 -12.12 -4.30 7.68
N SER A 182 -10.95 -4.37 8.34
CA SER A 182 -10.17 -5.61 8.43
C SER A 182 -10.71 -6.59 9.48
N LEU A 183 -11.06 -6.11 10.68
CA LEU A 183 -11.39 -6.99 11.81
C LEU A 183 -12.89 -7.15 12.03
N PHE A 184 -13.72 -6.21 11.58
CA PHE A 184 -15.16 -6.18 11.86
C PHE A 184 -16.03 -6.11 10.58
N GLY A 185 -15.40 -6.06 9.41
CA GLY A 185 -16.08 -5.97 8.12
C GLY A 185 -16.48 -7.33 7.56
N VAL A 186 -15.90 -7.70 6.42
CA VAL A 186 -16.21 -8.95 5.73
C VAL A 186 -15.46 -10.14 6.32
N ARG A 187 -16.02 -11.34 6.18
CA ARG A 187 -15.35 -12.60 6.57
C ARG A 187 -14.00 -12.70 5.84
N GLY A 188 -12.95 -12.99 6.62
CA GLY A 188 -11.57 -13.02 6.10
C GLY A 188 -11.02 -11.66 5.69
N GLY A 189 -11.65 -10.55 6.11
CA GLY A 189 -11.15 -9.18 5.90
C GLY A 189 -9.77 -8.97 6.50
N SER A 190 -9.49 -9.61 7.63
CA SER A 190 -8.21 -9.61 8.34
C SER A 190 -7.12 -10.47 7.69
N HIS A 191 -7.48 -11.35 6.75
CA HIS A 191 -6.49 -12.23 6.13
C HIS A 191 -5.44 -11.44 5.38
N LEU A 192 -4.18 -11.80 5.58
CA LEU A 192 -3.05 -11.30 4.80
C LEU A 192 -3.04 -11.98 3.44
N LEU A 193 -2.86 -11.18 2.40
CA LEU A 193 -2.78 -11.62 1.01
C LEU A 193 -1.39 -11.25 0.47
N LEU A 194 -0.50 -12.23 0.44
CA LEU A 194 0.90 -12.05 0.07
C LEU A 194 1.09 -12.35 -1.42
N PRO A 195 1.58 -11.40 -2.24
CA PRO A 195 1.81 -11.63 -3.67
C PRO A 195 2.79 -12.78 -3.93
N ARG A 196 2.40 -13.68 -4.82
CA ARG A 196 3.23 -14.80 -5.32
C ARG A 196 3.90 -14.49 -6.65
N THR A 197 3.61 -13.35 -7.23
CA THR A 197 4.21 -12.80 -8.43
C THR A 197 4.70 -11.39 -8.14
N ASP A 198 5.42 -10.78 -9.07
CA ASP A 198 5.79 -9.37 -8.96
C ASP A 198 4.55 -8.45 -9.12
N LEU A 199 4.68 -7.22 -8.65
CA LEU A 199 3.56 -6.29 -8.59
C LEU A 199 3.10 -5.79 -9.97
N THR A 200 3.98 -5.79 -10.98
CA THR A 200 3.60 -5.46 -12.37
C THR A 200 2.70 -6.55 -12.95
N ALA A 201 3.09 -7.82 -12.75
CA ALA A 201 2.31 -8.97 -13.22
C ALA A 201 1.01 -9.14 -12.42
N LEU A 202 0.97 -8.75 -11.13
CA LEU A 202 -0.17 -8.96 -10.24
C LEU A 202 -1.47 -8.30 -10.74
N PHE A 203 -1.37 -7.10 -11.33
CA PHE A 203 -2.54 -6.38 -11.85
C PHE A 203 -2.23 -5.49 -13.06
N PRO A 204 -1.23 -4.60 -13.05
CA PRO A 204 -1.03 -3.60 -14.11
C PRO A 204 -0.89 -4.21 -15.50
N ALA A 205 -0.09 -5.28 -15.65
CA ALA A 205 0.12 -5.95 -16.94
C ALA A 205 -1.17 -6.66 -17.43
N ALA A 206 -1.82 -7.41 -16.54
CA ALA A 206 -3.09 -8.07 -16.89
C ALA A 206 -4.18 -7.08 -17.30
N ALA A 207 -4.24 -5.92 -16.62
CA ALA A 207 -5.17 -4.85 -16.98
C ALA A 207 -4.83 -4.21 -18.32
N ALA A 208 -3.54 -4.08 -18.67
CA ALA A 208 -3.10 -3.57 -19.96
C ALA A 208 -3.47 -4.54 -21.08
N ASP A 209 -3.20 -5.82 -20.90
CA ASP A 209 -3.56 -6.86 -21.85
C ASP A 209 -5.08 -6.94 -22.06
N TRP A 210 -5.83 -6.85 -20.97
CA TRP A 210 -7.29 -6.80 -21.04
C TRP A 210 -7.77 -5.58 -21.83
N LEU A 211 -7.27 -4.38 -21.51
CA LEU A 211 -7.65 -3.14 -22.20
C LEU A 211 -7.34 -3.21 -23.70
N THR A 212 -6.17 -3.72 -24.08
CA THR A 212 -5.77 -3.88 -25.49
C THR A 212 -6.72 -4.84 -26.23
N ARG A 213 -7.10 -5.96 -25.60
CA ARG A 213 -8.10 -6.89 -26.16
C ARG A 213 -9.48 -6.25 -26.35
N GLN A 214 -9.82 -5.24 -25.56
CA GLN A 214 -11.06 -4.47 -25.68
C GLN A 214 -10.95 -3.28 -26.67
N GLY A 215 -9.83 -3.13 -27.38
CA GLY A 215 -9.60 -2.07 -28.36
C GLY A 215 -9.07 -0.77 -27.77
N GLY A 216 -8.66 -0.73 -26.51
CA GLY A 216 -8.00 0.42 -25.91
C GLY A 216 -6.53 0.52 -26.34
N HIS A 217 -5.99 1.72 -26.30
CA HIS A 217 -4.60 2.02 -26.72
C HIS A 217 -3.74 2.38 -25.51
N ILE A 218 -2.48 1.90 -25.50
CA ILE A 218 -1.51 2.17 -24.43
C ILE A 218 -0.20 2.64 -25.07
N HIS A 219 0.25 3.83 -24.70
CA HIS A 219 1.51 4.43 -25.13
C HIS A 219 2.50 4.42 -23.98
N MET A 220 3.40 3.43 -24.00
CA MET A 220 4.48 3.30 -23.00
C MET A 220 5.66 4.21 -23.31
N GLY A 221 6.33 4.73 -22.26
CA GLY A 221 7.46 5.64 -22.41
C GLY A 221 7.07 7.02 -22.91
N GLN A 222 5.77 7.32 -22.99
CA GLN A 222 5.25 8.59 -23.45
C GLN A 222 4.76 9.44 -22.28
N ARG A 223 5.52 10.47 -21.95
CA ARG A 223 5.15 11.50 -20.99
C ARG A 223 4.31 12.57 -21.66
N ILE A 224 3.14 12.86 -21.11
CA ILE A 224 2.38 14.07 -21.48
C ILE A 224 3.11 15.28 -20.89
N THR A 225 3.48 16.20 -21.75
CA THR A 225 4.22 17.42 -21.39
C THR A 225 3.33 18.65 -21.33
N GLN A 226 2.18 18.62 -22.00
CA GLN A 226 1.28 19.76 -22.08
C GLN A 226 -0.18 19.34 -21.90
N LEU A 227 -0.85 19.99 -20.93
CA LEU A 227 -2.28 19.93 -20.74
C LEU A 227 -2.88 21.31 -21.04
N ARG A 228 -3.90 21.40 -21.88
CA ARG A 228 -4.62 22.65 -22.17
C ARG A 228 -6.12 22.44 -22.22
N TRP A 229 -6.85 23.47 -21.80
CA TRP A 229 -8.30 23.54 -22.01
C TRP A 229 -8.62 24.18 -23.35
N GLN A 230 -9.45 23.56 -24.15
CA GLN A 230 -10.02 24.09 -25.39
C GLN A 230 -11.49 23.70 -25.47
N ASP A 231 -12.35 24.57 -25.00
CA ASP A 231 -13.78 24.33 -24.82
C ASP A 231 -14.43 23.58 -25.99
N PRO A 232 -15.10 22.45 -25.74
CA PRO A 232 -15.34 21.77 -24.47
C PRO A 232 -14.32 20.64 -24.13
N HIS A 233 -13.20 20.57 -24.82
CA HIS A 233 -12.23 19.46 -24.78
C HIS A 233 -10.96 19.80 -24.00
N TRP A 234 -10.27 18.75 -23.58
CA TRP A 234 -8.91 18.82 -23.06
C TRP A 234 -7.90 18.39 -24.13
N LEU A 235 -6.85 19.16 -24.30
CA LEU A 235 -5.72 18.80 -25.18
C LEU A 235 -4.58 18.23 -24.36
N LEU A 236 -4.12 17.04 -24.75
CA LEU A 236 -2.88 16.40 -24.26
C LEU A 236 -1.87 16.42 -25.41
N ASP A 237 -0.81 17.21 -25.30
CA ASP A 237 0.20 17.41 -26.35
C ASP A 237 -0.42 17.69 -27.73
N GLY A 238 -1.51 18.47 -27.76
CA GLY A 238 -2.25 18.85 -28.96
C GLY A 238 -3.35 17.87 -29.41
N GLN A 239 -3.46 16.70 -28.84
CA GLN A 239 -4.54 15.74 -29.12
C GLN A 239 -5.75 16.03 -28.22
N ALA A 240 -6.96 16.11 -28.80
CA ALA A 240 -8.20 16.42 -28.09
C ALA A 240 -8.83 15.17 -27.47
N PHE A 241 -9.34 15.34 -26.24
CA PHE A 241 -10.11 14.34 -25.49
C PHE A 241 -11.31 14.98 -24.83
N ASP A 242 -12.46 14.29 -24.85
CA ASP A 242 -13.67 14.72 -24.18
C ASP A 242 -13.50 14.69 -22.64
N ARG A 243 -12.68 13.74 -22.16
CA ARG A 243 -12.40 13.56 -20.73
C ARG A 243 -10.97 13.14 -20.53
N VAL A 244 -10.36 13.66 -19.46
CA VAL A 244 -9.01 13.27 -19.02
C VAL A 244 -9.08 12.78 -17.56
N ILE A 245 -8.49 11.62 -17.30
CA ILE A 245 -8.27 11.10 -15.94
C ILE A 245 -6.78 11.19 -15.64
N TRP A 246 -6.41 12.17 -14.82
CA TRP A 246 -5.02 12.43 -14.46
C TRP A 246 -4.58 11.50 -13.32
N ALA A 247 -3.80 10.48 -13.64
CA ALA A 247 -3.44 9.40 -12.72
C ALA A 247 -1.94 9.39 -12.34
N SER A 248 -1.26 10.52 -12.42
CA SER A 248 0.12 10.68 -11.95
C SER A 248 0.19 10.87 -10.43
N SER A 249 1.40 11.03 -9.85
CA SER A 249 1.54 11.46 -8.46
C SER A 249 0.90 12.84 -8.22
N SER A 250 0.47 13.11 -6.98
CA SER A 250 -0.17 14.39 -6.63
C SER A 250 0.72 15.59 -6.94
N SER A 251 2.04 15.47 -6.72
CA SER A 251 3.01 16.53 -6.99
C SER A 251 3.13 16.83 -8.50
N ASN A 252 3.23 15.77 -9.34
CA ASN A 252 3.29 15.94 -10.79
C ASN A 252 1.98 16.48 -11.35
N ALA A 253 0.84 16.02 -10.81
CA ALA A 253 -0.46 16.54 -11.17
C ALA A 253 -0.56 18.05 -10.85
N ALA A 254 -0.19 18.46 -9.64
CA ALA A 254 -0.23 19.85 -9.23
C ALA A 254 0.61 20.77 -10.13
N LEU A 255 1.83 20.33 -10.49
CA LEU A 255 2.71 21.10 -11.39
C LEU A 255 2.08 21.29 -12.77
N ALA A 256 1.57 20.22 -13.38
CA ALA A 256 0.94 20.29 -14.71
C ALA A 256 -0.31 21.17 -14.72
N LEU A 257 -1.11 21.12 -13.63
CA LEU A 257 -2.32 21.93 -13.49
C LEU A 257 -2.04 23.41 -13.27
N VAL A 258 -0.99 23.75 -12.51
CA VAL A 258 -0.54 25.15 -12.35
C VAL A 258 -0.07 25.73 -13.70
N GLU A 259 0.65 24.95 -14.49
CA GLU A 259 1.06 25.37 -15.84
C GLU A 259 -0.16 25.55 -16.76
N CYS A 260 -1.09 24.60 -16.77
CA CYS A 260 -2.32 24.70 -17.55
C CYS A 260 -3.15 25.94 -17.19
N ALA A 261 -3.22 26.28 -15.90
CA ALA A 261 -4.00 27.43 -15.40
C ALA A 261 -3.55 28.78 -16.00
N GLN A 262 -2.29 28.92 -16.44
CA GLN A 262 -1.77 30.15 -17.02
C GLN A 262 -2.45 30.55 -18.34
N SER A 263 -2.98 29.57 -19.07
CA SER A 263 -3.64 29.78 -20.38
C SER A 263 -5.12 29.43 -20.38
N ALA A 264 -5.68 28.97 -19.27
CA ALA A 264 -7.08 28.58 -19.13
C ALA A 264 -7.97 29.79 -18.83
N PRO A 265 -9.27 29.75 -19.18
CA PRO A 265 -10.24 30.72 -18.71
C PRO A 265 -10.29 30.80 -17.18
N GLU A 266 -10.62 31.96 -16.63
CA GLU A 266 -10.54 32.23 -15.17
C GLU A 266 -11.27 31.17 -14.31
N SER A 267 -12.46 30.74 -14.71
CA SER A 267 -13.24 29.74 -13.98
C SER A 267 -12.56 28.39 -13.93
N ILE A 268 -11.92 27.97 -15.01
CA ILE A 268 -11.12 26.74 -15.08
C ILE A 268 -9.82 26.91 -14.29
N ALA A 269 -9.10 28.01 -14.50
CA ALA A 269 -7.84 28.32 -13.82
C ALA A 269 -8.02 28.29 -12.27
N ASN A 270 -9.06 28.90 -11.75
CA ASN A 270 -9.37 28.89 -10.31
C ASN A 270 -9.57 27.46 -9.77
N SER A 271 -10.25 26.58 -10.51
CA SER A 271 -10.45 25.18 -10.13
C SER A 271 -9.12 24.41 -10.13
N LEU A 272 -8.29 24.58 -11.16
CA LEU A 272 -6.98 23.95 -11.26
C LEU A 272 -6.05 24.37 -10.12
N LEU A 273 -5.99 25.67 -9.80
CA LEU A 273 -5.13 26.21 -8.74
C LEU A 273 -5.60 25.77 -7.35
N ALA A 274 -6.90 25.79 -7.08
CA ALA A 274 -7.44 25.32 -5.79
C ALA A 274 -7.13 23.84 -5.55
N TRP A 275 -7.31 22.99 -6.56
CA TRP A 275 -6.98 21.59 -6.49
C TRP A 275 -5.47 21.37 -6.29
N SER A 276 -4.64 22.10 -7.07
CA SER A 276 -3.18 22.00 -6.97
C SER A 276 -2.65 22.41 -5.61
N THR A 277 -3.23 23.42 -4.98
CA THR A 277 -2.88 23.84 -3.61
C THR A 277 -3.06 22.69 -2.63
N THR A 278 -4.21 22.01 -2.67
CA THR A 278 -4.48 20.87 -1.79
C THR A 278 -3.53 19.69 -2.09
N ALA A 279 -3.30 19.38 -3.38
CA ALA A 279 -2.43 18.27 -3.78
C ALA A 279 -0.97 18.50 -3.41
N SER A 280 -0.49 19.75 -3.49
CA SER A 280 0.89 20.13 -3.12
C SER A 280 1.14 20.17 -1.62
N SER A 281 0.08 20.27 -0.79
CA SER A 281 0.21 20.27 0.67
C SER A 281 0.53 18.90 1.25
N LEU A 282 0.37 17.83 0.47
CA LEU A 282 0.65 16.47 0.92
C LEU A 282 2.16 16.28 1.15
N ARG A 283 2.51 15.84 2.36
CA ARG A 283 3.87 15.41 2.71
C ARG A 283 4.00 13.92 2.49
N PHE A 284 5.19 13.46 2.09
CA PHE A 284 5.42 12.07 1.76
C PHE A 284 6.38 11.43 2.74
N GLU A 285 6.12 10.15 3.02
CA GLU A 285 6.96 9.26 3.79
C GLU A 285 7.62 8.24 2.86
N ALA A 286 8.89 7.93 3.16
CA ALA A 286 9.61 6.92 2.40
C ALA A 286 9.36 5.51 2.94
N ILE A 287 9.51 4.52 2.06
CA ILE A 287 9.61 3.10 2.43
C ILE A 287 10.92 2.57 1.84
N ALA A 288 11.70 1.86 2.65
CA ALA A 288 12.82 1.10 2.17
C ALA A 288 12.52 -0.39 2.21
N THR A 289 12.97 -1.12 1.19
CA THR A 289 12.99 -2.58 1.18
C THR A 289 14.42 -3.04 0.94
N VAL A 290 14.98 -3.75 1.92
CA VAL A 290 16.30 -4.36 1.80
C VAL A 290 16.10 -5.82 1.42
N TYR A 291 16.53 -6.16 0.20
CA TYR A 291 16.60 -7.54 -0.25
C TYR A 291 17.95 -8.12 0.12
N ALA A 292 17.92 -9.27 0.78
CA ALA A 292 19.11 -10.01 1.16
C ALA A 292 18.95 -11.50 0.84
N TRP A 293 20.04 -12.17 0.52
CA TRP A 293 20.03 -13.56 0.10
C TRP A 293 21.10 -14.39 0.78
N ALA A 294 20.74 -15.61 1.12
CA ALA A 294 21.66 -16.69 1.43
C ALA A 294 21.03 -18.02 0.98
N PRO A 295 21.76 -18.95 0.34
CA PRO A 295 21.18 -20.15 -0.27
C PRO A 295 20.31 -21.00 0.67
N GLN A 296 20.65 -21.00 1.96
CA GLN A 296 19.96 -21.79 3.00
C GLN A 296 18.93 -20.98 3.81
N ALA A 297 18.78 -19.68 3.52
CA ALA A 297 17.86 -18.85 4.29
C ALA A 297 16.42 -19.28 4.04
N ARG A 298 15.71 -19.63 5.12
CA ARG A 298 14.30 -19.99 5.10
C ARG A 298 13.66 -19.62 6.43
N LEU A 299 12.57 -18.88 6.36
CA LEU A 299 11.77 -18.55 7.52
C LEU A 299 10.77 -19.68 7.85
N PRO A 300 10.34 -19.82 9.11
CA PRO A 300 9.28 -20.77 9.47
C PRO A 300 7.91 -20.39 8.90
N HIS A 301 7.73 -19.11 8.57
CA HIS A 301 6.53 -18.56 7.97
C HIS A 301 6.88 -17.65 6.78
N PRO A 302 5.99 -17.44 5.82
CA PRO A 302 6.23 -16.53 4.69
C PRO A 302 6.54 -15.09 5.10
N MET A 303 6.15 -14.69 6.32
CA MET A 303 6.41 -13.38 6.91
C MET A 303 6.63 -13.54 8.41
N LEU A 304 7.56 -12.75 8.96
CA LEU A 304 7.75 -12.55 10.41
C LEU A 304 7.69 -11.05 10.72
N ALA A 305 7.18 -10.72 11.90
CA ALA A 305 7.36 -9.43 12.51
C ALA A 305 8.78 -9.34 13.11
N LEU A 306 9.35 -8.15 13.11
CA LEU A 306 10.63 -7.84 13.72
C LEU A 306 10.43 -6.75 14.79
N ARG A 307 11.28 -6.73 15.79
CA ARG A 307 11.27 -5.69 16.84
C ARG A 307 12.03 -4.47 16.36
N ASN A 308 11.29 -3.51 15.85
CA ASN A 308 11.91 -2.31 15.33
C ASN A 308 12.33 -1.33 16.44
N THR A 309 13.50 -0.72 16.24
CA THR A 309 14.08 0.33 17.08
C THR A 309 14.80 1.34 16.19
N ALA A 310 15.33 2.41 16.75
CA ALA A 310 16.12 3.40 16.01
C ALA A 310 17.36 2.79 15.31
N VAL A 311 17.93 1.69 15.86
CA VAL A 311 19.11 1.01 15.30
C VAL A 311 18.77 -0.29 14.58
N ALA A 312 17.55 -0.80 14.71
CA ALA A 312 17.02 -2.01 14.09
C ALA A 312 15.68 -1.65 13.39
N PRO A 313 15.74 -1.02 12.20
CA PRO A 313 14.59 -0.27 11.68
C PRO A 313 13.52 -1.12 10.99
N ALA A 314 13.80 -2.38 10.62
CA ALA A 314 12.84 -3.20 9.90
C ALA A 314 11.69 -3.68 10.80
N GLN A 315 10.44 -3.55 10.32
CA GLN A 315 9.25 -4.04 11.01
C GLN A 315 8.88 -5.47 10.60
N PHE A 316 9.17 -5.84 9.36
CA PHE A 316 8.82 -7.15 8.81
C PHE A 316 9.92 -7.71 7.93
N VAL A 317 9.97 -9.05 7.88
CA VAL A 317 10.76 -9.79 6.90
C VAL A 317 9.87 -10.81 6.19
N PHE A 318 10.04 -10.91 4.87
CA PHE A 318 9.32 -11.83 3.99
C PHE A 318 10.28 -12.84 3.37
N ASP A 319 9.89 -14.10 3.38
CA ASP A 319 10.58 -15.18 2.65
C ASP A 319 10.03 -15.25 1.22
N ARG A 320 10.74 -14.64 0.27
CA ARG A 320 10.34 -14.63 -1.14
C ARG A 320 10.34 -16.03 -1.74
N GLY A 321 11.15 -16.95 -1.24
CA GLY A 321 11.15 -18.34 -1.66
C GLY A 321 9.82 -19.07 -1.38
N GLN A 322 9.10 -18.68 -0.33
CA GLN A 322 7.75 -19.17 -0.04
C GLN A 322 6.65 -18.43 -0.82
N LEU A 323 7.01 -17.37 -1.53
CA LEU A 323 6.11 -16.51 -2.30
C LEU A 323 6.38 -16.53 -3.81
N GLY A 324 6.95 -17.64 -4.30
CA GLY A 324 7.21 -17.84 -5.74
C GLY A 324 8.51 -17.23 -6.26
N GLY A 325 9.30 -16.57 -5.41
CA GLY A 325 10.65 -16.08 -5.74
C GLY A 325 11.74 -17.12 -5.50
N PRO A 326 13.02 -16.75 -5.69
CA PRO A 326 14.15 -17.64 -5.45
C PRO A 326 14.25 -18.07 -3.98
N ALA A 327 14.64 -19.33 -3.76
CA ALA A 327 14.94 -19.82 -2.42
C ALA A 327 16.08 -19.00 -1.80
N GLY A 328 15.95 -18.71 -0.50
CA GLY A 328 16.96 -17.94 0.23
C GLY A 328 16.84 -16.42 0.11
N LEU A 329 15.96 -15.90 -0.74
CA LEU A 329 15.73 -14.46 -0.89
C LEU A 329 14.76 -13.96 0.18
N LEU A 330 15.23 -13.03 1.00
CA LEU A 330 14.44 -12.34 2.02
C LEU A 330 14.26 -10.87 1.67
N ALA A 331 13.08 -10.33 1.97
CA ALA A 331 12.76 -8.90 1.81
C ALA A 331 12.42 -8.28 3.18
N PHE A 332 13.24 -7.34 3.63
CA PHE A 332 13.05 -6.62 4.88
C PHE A 332 12.41 -5.26 4.58
N VAL A 333 11.32 -4.92 5.29
CA VAL A 333 10.58 -3.69 5.06
C VAL A 333 10.83 -2.71 6.20
N VAL A 334 11.21 -1.49 5.83
CA VAL A 334 11.36 -0.33 6.70
C VAL A 334 10.36 0.73 6.26
N SER A 335 9.24 0.81 6.96
CA SER A 335 8.21 1.85 6.75
C SER A 335 8.61 3.13 7.47
N ALA A 336 8.12 4.28 6.99
CA ALA A 336 8.49 5.62 7.46
C ALA A 336 10.02 5.76 7.58
N SER A 337 10.72 5.27 6.53
CA SER A 337 12.18 5.13 6.56
C SER A 337 12.89 6.48 6.47
N ASP A 338 13.96 6.62 7.24
CA ASP A 338 14.85 7.78 7.22
C ASP A 338 16.32 7.30 7.08
N GLY A 339 17.15 8.16 6.55
CA GLY A 339 18.58 7.88 6.37
C GLY A 339 18.97 7.47 4.93
N SER A 340 20.29 7.23 4.75
CA SER A 340 20.81 6.81 3.45
C SER A 340 20.52 5.33 3.17
N ARG A 341 20.54 4.96 1.89
CA ARG A 341 20.36 3.58 1.44
C ARG A 341 21.37 2.62 2.10
N GLU A 342 22.61 3.04 2.20
CA GLU A 342 23.73 2.27 2.76
C GLU A 342 23.57 2.09 4.27
N ALA A 343 23.16 3.15 4.98
CA ALA A 343 22.89 3.09 6.42
C ALA A 343 21.74 2.14 6.75
N LEU A 344 20.64 2.24 6.01
CA LEU A 344 19.48 1.34 6.13
C LEU A 344 19.86 -0.12 5.85
N GLN A 345 20.61 -0.37 4.77
CA GLN A 345 21.09 -1.72 4.46
C GLN A 345 21.93 -2.31 5.59
N THR A 346 22.89 -1.54 6.10
CA THR A 346 23.76 -1.98 7.20
C THR A 346 22.98 -2.29 8.47
N ALA A 347 22.08 -1.39 8.87
CA ALA A 347 21.25 -1.55 10.05
C ALA A 347 20.32 -2.76 9.95
N VAL A 348 19.67 -2.96 8.80
CA VAL A 348 18.77 -4.10 8.57
C VAL A 348 19.53 -5.44 8.56
N LEU A 349 20.71 -5.51 7.95
CA LEU A 349 21.52 -6.74 8.00
C LEU A 349 22.01 -7.06 9.42
N ALA A 350 22.38 -6.04 10.20
CA ALA A 350 22.74 -6.22 11.62
C ALA A 350 21.54 -6.69 12.45
N GLN A 351 20.36 -6.10 12.23
CA GLN A 351 19.11 -6.56 12.84
C GLN A 351 18.81 -8.02 12.49
N ALA A 352 18.91 -8.38 11.22
CA ALA A 352 18.68 -9.75 10.76
C ALA A 352 19.65 -10.75 11.42
N ALA A 353 20.92 -10.40 11.52
CA ALA A 353 21.95 -11.23 12.17
C ALA A 353 21.65 -11.47 13.66
N THR A 354 20.96 -10.54 14.33
CA THR A 354 20.60 -10.66 15.74
C THR A 354 19.25 -11.39 15.91
N GLU A 355 18.18 -10.89 15.26
CA GLU A 355 16.83 -11.40 15.50
C GLU A 355 16.58 -12.77 14.86
N LEU A 356 17.22 -13.06 13.72
CA LEU A 356 17.03 -14.33 13.01
C LEU A 356 18.11 -15.37 13.37
N ALA A 357 19.07 -15.06 14.26
CA ALA A 357 20.11 -15.98 14.69
C ALA A 357 19.54 -17.28 15.28
N ALA A 358 18.47 -17.18 16.08
CA ALA A 358 17.80 -18.34 16.68
C ALA A 358 17.20 -19.31 15.65
N LEU A 359 16.98 -18.86 14.41
CA LEU A 359 16.52 -19.67 13.29
C LEU A 359 17.68 -20.31 12.49
N GLY A 360 18.91 -20.12 12.94
CA GLY A 360 20.12 -20.62 12.25
C GLY A 360 20.45 -19.83 10.97
N LEU A 361 19.85 -18.66 10.77
CA LEU A 361 20.10 -17.84 9.59
C LEU A 361 21.38 -17.02 9.77
N SER A 362 22.33 -17.23 8.87
CA SER A 362 23.60 -16.53 8.84
C SER A 362 24.06 -16.28 7.40
N GLY A 363 25.03 -15.40 7.21
CA GLY A 363 25.64 -15.17 5.91
C GLY A 363 24.73 -14.49 4.89
N LEU A 364 23.70 -13.76 5.33
CA LEU A 364 22.85 -12.96 4.45
C LEU A 364 23.68 -11.87 3.77
N GLN A 365 23.66 -11.84 2.44
CA GLN A 365 24.30 -10.85 1.60
C GLN A 365 23.24 -9.93 1.01
N ALA A 366 23.52 -8.61 0.99
CA ALA A 366 22.62 -7.66 0.35
C ALA A 366 22.55 -7.95 -1.15
N VAL A 367 21.33 -8.00 -1.68
CA VAL A 367 21.05 -8.06 -3.11
C VAL A 367 20.80 -6.66 -3.65
N GLN A 368 19.81 -5.99 -3.07
CA GLN A 368 19.45 -4.64 -3.46
C GLN A 368 18.70 -3.94 -2.33
N THR A 369 18.96 -2.65 -2.14
CA THR A 369 18.15 -1.78 -1.29
C THR A 369 17.39 -0.81 -2.16
N VAL A 370 16.07 -0.93 -2.16
CA VAL A 370 15.15 -0.03 -2.86
C VAL A 370 14.60 0.96 -1.85
N VAL A 371 14.71 2.26 -2.16
CA VAL A 371 14.12 3.33 -1.34
C VAL A 371 13.16 4.13 -2.22
N GLU A 372 11.86 4.00 -1.97
CA GLU A 372 10.85 4.84 -2.58
C GLU A 372 10.59 6.05 -1.67
N LYS A 373 11.12 7.19 -2.05
CA LYS A 373 11.05 8.42 -1.24
C LYS A 373 9.65 9.00 -1.11
N HIS A 374 8.81 8.79 -2.10
CA HIS A 374 7.42 9.23 -2.12
C HIS A 374 6.49 8.02 -2.10
N ALA A 375 6.76 7.07 -1.20
CA ALA A 375 6.03 5.81 -1.15
C ALA A 375 4.54 6.01 -0.86
N THR A 376 4.24 6.79 0.17
CA THR A 376 2.88 7.22 0.53
C THR A 376 2.91 8.65 1.03
N PHE A 377 1.78 9.34 0.98
CA PHE A 377 1.66 10.57 1.76
C PHE A 377 1.43 10.24 3.24
N ALA A 378 1.88 11.11 4.15
CA ALA A 378 1.67 10.98 5.59
C ALA A 378 0.19 11.12 5.93
N CYS A 379 -0.40 10.07 6.48
CA CYS A 379 -1.82 10.05 6.89
C CYS A 379 -2.01 10.74 8.25
N THR A 380 -1.78 12.05 8.32
CA THR A 380 -1.86 12.83 9.57
C THR A 380 -3.31 13.12 9.98
N PRO A 381 -3.55 13.46 11.28
CA PRO A 381 -4.86 13.91 11.73
C PRO A 381 -5.38 15.11 10.93
N ALA A 382 -6.70 15.16 10.71
CA ALA A 382 -7.40 16.21 9.97
C ALA A 382 -6.86 16.53 8.56
N LEU A 383 -6.13 15.59 7.93
CA LEU A 383 -5.56 15.79 6.60
C LEU A 383 -6.63 16.02 5.54
N LEU A 384 -6.55 17.14 4.84
CA LEU A 384 -7.34 17.40 3.65
C LEU A 384 -6.67 16.78 2.43
N ARG A 385 -7.42 16.01 1.66
CA ARG A 385 -6.95 15.38 0.42
C ARG A 385 -7.70 15.95 -0.79
N PRO A 386 -7.04 16.06 -1.95
CA PRO A 386 -7.68 16.61 -3.14
C PRO A 386 -8.88 15.76 -3.57
N PRO A 387 -9.99 16.40 -4.00
CA PRO A 387 -11.16 15.70 -4.51
C PRO A 387 -10.86 15.01 -5.85
N GLN A 388 -11.74 14.08 -6.26
CA GLN A 388 -11.62 13.42 -7.55
C GLN A 388 -11.86 14.38 -8.73
N ALA A 389 -12.83 15.25 -8.64
CA ALA A 389 -13.09 16.26 -9.66
C ALA A 389 -12.06 17.39 -9.56
N ILE A 390 -11.42 17.72 -10.68
CA ILE A 390 -10.48 18.85 -10.82
C ILE A 390 -11.19 20.01 -11.49
N ALA A 391 -11.73 19.77 -12.67
CA ALA A 391 -12.48 20.71 -13.48
C ALA A 391 -13.47 19.93 -14.38
N PRO A 392 -14.40 20.58 -15.11
CA PRO A 392 -15.26 19.89 -16.05
C PRO A 392 -14.46 19.04 -17.04
N GLY A 393 -14.80 17.73 -17.12
CA GLY A 393 -14.10 16.78 -17.98
C GLY A 393 -12.67 16.40 -17.53
N LEU A 394 -12.17 16.93 -16.41
CA LEU A 394 -10.85 16.58 -15.87
C LEU A 394 -10.99 16.02 -14.45
N LEU A 395 -10.53 14.79 -14.26
CA LEU A 395 -10.61 14.03 -13.02
C LEU A 395 -9.23 13.59 -12.54
N ALA A 396 -9.07 13.36 -11.24
CA ALA A 396 -7.90 12.73 -10.65
C ALA A 396 -8.16 11.28 -10.30
N ALA A 397 -7.13 10.44 -10.40
CA ALA A 397 -7.13 9.08 -9.88
C ALA A 397 -5.80 8.77 -9.19
N GLY A 398 -5.86 8.20 -8.00
CA GLY A 398 -4.69 7.84 -7.21
C GLY A 398 -5.05 7.55 -5.75
N ASP A 399 -4.11 6.99 -5.01
CA ASP A 399 -4.24 6.69 -3.58
C ASP A 399 -4.38 7.94 -2.70
N TYR A 400 -3.97 9.10 -3.23
CA TYR A 400 -4.04 10.41 -2.57
C TYR A 400 -5.39 11.11 -2.73
N VAL A 401 -6.22 10.70 -3.68
CA VAL A 401 -7.56 11.26 -3.88
C VAL A 401 -8.44 11.00 -2.66
N ALA A 402 -9.29 11.95 -2.29
CA ALA A 402 -10.20 11.83 -1.15
C ALA A 402 -11.06 10.57 -1.28
N GLY A 403 -11.07 9.75 -0.21
CA GLY A 403 -11.74 8.45 -0.21
C GLY A 403 -11.39 7.63 1.04
N PRO A 404 -11.99 6.44 1.21
CA PRO A 404 -11.93 5.70 2.47
C PRO A 404 -10.59 5.00 2.75
N TYR A 405 -9.76 4.72 1.75
CA TYR A 405 -8.52 3.93 1.88
C TYR A 405 -7.30 4.76 1.44
N PRO A 406 -6.89 5.79 2.23
CA PRO A 406 -5.76 6.64 1.87
C PRO A 406 -4.46 5.85 1.77
N ALA A 407 -3.60 6.23 0.84
CA ALA A 407 -2.25 5.70 0.69
C ALA A 407 -2.16 4.17 0.51
N THR A 408 -3.18 3.55 -0.10
CA THR A 408 -3.25 2.10 -0.32
C THR A 408 -3.52 1.73 -1.77
N LEU A 409 -3.19 0.48 -2.16
CA LEU A 409 -3.59 -0.07 -3.47
C LEU A 409 -5.11 -0.07 -3.65
N GLU A 410 -5.86 -0.38 -2.59
CA GLU A 410 -7.33 -0.35 -2.61
C GLU A 410 -7.85 1.06 -2.88
N GLY A 411 -7.27 2.09 -2.25
CA GLY A 411 -7.62 3.48 -2.50
C GLY A 411 -7.35 3.91 -3.93
N ALA A 412 -6.19 3.51 -4.48
CA ALA A 412 -5.83 3.78 -5.87
C ALA A 412 -6.80 3.11 -6.86
N ILE A 413 -7.15 1.85 -6.63
CA ILE A 413 -8.11 1.11 -7.46
C ILE A 413 -9.51 1.74 -7.37
N ARG A 414 -10.00 2.03 -6.16
CA ARG A 414 -11.32 2.65 -5.95
C ARG A 414 -11.44 4.01 -6.61
N SER A 415 -10.44 4.88 -6.43
CA SER A 415 -10.44 6.20 -7.06
C SER A 415 -10.40 6.11 -8.59
N GLY A 416 -9.56 5.22 -9.12
CA GLY A 416 -9.50 4.97 -10.57
C GLY A 416 -10.81 4.42 -11.12
N TRP A 417 -11.38 3.42 -10.45
CA TRP A 417 -12.67 2.83 -10.83
C TRP A 417 -13.80 3.87 -10.84
N ALA A 418 -13.88 4.70 -9.79
CA ALA A 418 -14.87 5.76 -9.70
C ALA A 418 -14.69 6.80 -10.82
N ALA A 419 -13.44 7.23 -11.10
CA ALA A 419 -13.15 8.17 -12.18
C ALA A 419 -13.56 7.66 -13.56
N GLY A 420 -13.33 6.36 -13.84
CA GLY A 420 -13.66 5.76 -15.12
C GLY A 420 -15.16 5.51 -15.33
N ASN A 421 -15.96 5.41 -14.27
CA ASN A 421 -17.40 5.17 -14.33
C ASN A 421 -18.27 6.44 -14.23
N LEU A 422 -17.67 7.62 -14.07
CA LEU A 422 -18.46 8.86 -14.08
C LEU A 422 -19.08 9.06 -15.47
N PRO A 423 -20.36 9.50 -15.54
CA PRO A 423 -21.08 9.71 -16.81
C PRO A 423 -20.48 10.84 -17.64
#